data_af6d50000a40f0b3b2d58936753d83af
#
_entry.id   af6d50000a40f0b3b2d58936753d83af
#
_cell.length_a   1.000
_cell.length_b   1.000
_cell.length_c   1.000
_cell.angle_alpha   90.00
_cell.angle_beta   90.00
_cell.angle_gamma   90.00
#
_symmetry.space_group_name_H-M   'P 1'
#
loop_
_entity.id
_entity.type
_entity.pdbx_description
1 polymer ?
#
loop_
_entity_poly.entity_id
_entity_poly.type
_entity_poly.pdbx_seq_one_letter_code
_entity_poly.pdbx_strand_id
1 'polypeptide(L)'
;MKKVTAIILAAAAALTVLAGCGAKAGGTVSTDGSTSMEKVINALGEKFEADNKNVTFSYNPTGSGSGISAVSEGRCDIGLSSRALKDEEVQQGLVGTVLAYDGIAIIVNPENPVDGLTLDEIARIYTGEITNWKDVGGADAETVLIGREAGSGTRDGFESITGTGDKCQYRQELTSTGDVITAVSQNPNAIGYASLAAVKDTVKPLEVDGVAPSEATVKDGSYSVQRPFDLVTKDGVKLSDTAQKFFDYATSSAAADVISAAGAVSAN
;
A
#
# COMPACT_ATOMS: atom_id res chain seq x y z
N MET A 1 36.40 -74.25 37.47
CA MET A 1 36.04 -74.95 36.21
C MET A 1 35.22 -74.07 35.40
N LYS A 2 35.48 -73.95 34.14
CA LYS A 2 34.90 -73.17 33.06
C LYS A 2 35.39 -71.71 32.93
N LYS A 3 36.36 -71.59 32.05
CA LYS A 3 36.90 -70.40 31.47
C LYS A 3 35.85 -69.78 30.54
N VAL A 4 35.57 -68.46 30.67
CA VAL A 4 34.77 -67.72 29.66
C VAL A 4 35.72 -66.69 29.05
N THR A 5 36.02 -66.91 27.79
CA THR A 5 36.89 -66.10 26.95
C THR A 5 36.10 -64.85 26.52
N ALA A 6 36.58 -63.68 26.87
CA ALA A 6 35.97 -62.40 26.39
C ALA A 6 36.58 -62.07 25.05
N ILE A 7 35.69 -61.96 24.00
CA ILE A 7 36.02 -61.46 22.67
C ILE A 7 35.76 -59.94 22.68
N ILE A 8 36.82 -59.15 22.53
CA ILE A 8 36.74 -57.71 22.35
C ILE A 8 36.53 -57.47 20.86
N LEU A 9 35.32 -57.03 20.50
CA LEU A 9 35.03 -56.57 19.17
C LEU A 9 35.30 -55.04 19.11
N ALA A 10 36.34 -54.64 18.41
CA ALA A 10 36.65 -53.25 18.12
C ALA A 10 35.70 -52.77 17.03
N ALA A 11 34.69 -51.98 17.38
CA ALA A 11 33.85 -51.29 16.41
C ALA A 11 34.53 -49.96 16.01
N ALA A 12 35.09 -49.92 14.80
CA ALA A 12 35.56 -48.70 14.18
C ALA A 12 34.33 -47.85 13.78
N ALA A 13 34.06 -46.79 14.55
CA ALA A 13 33.05 -45.79 14.18
C ALA A 13 33.62 -44.93 13.05
N ALA A 14 33.16 -45.19 11.82
CA ALA A 14 33.37 -44.29 10.70
C ALA A 14 32.52 -43.01 10.94
N LEU A 15 33.17 -41.92 11.34
CA LEU A 15 32.59 -40.60 11.28
C LEU A 15 32.39 -40.21 9.82
N THR A 16 31.22 -40.45 9.27
CA THR A 16 30.77 -39.81 8.05
C THR A 16 30.50 -38.34 8.38
N VAL A 17 31.45 -37.47 8.05
CA VAL A 17 31.23 -36.03 7.97
C VAL A 17 30.22 -35.81 6.82
N LEU A 18 28.94 -35.70 7.16
CA LEU A 18 27.97 -35.10 6.23
C LEU A 18 28.41 -33.65 6.04
N ALA A 19 29.16 -33.41 4.98
CA ALA A 19 29.24 -32.09 4.38
C ALA A 19 27.81 -31.73 3.91
N GLY A 20 27.02 -31.20 4.81
CA GLY A 20 25.76 -30.57 4.46
C GLY A 20 26.07 -29.45 3.45
N CYS A 21 25.73 -29.66 2.19
CA CYS A 21 25.57 -28.58 1.27
C CYS A 21 24.67 -27.56 1.96
N GLY A 22 25.25 -26.47 2.43
CA GLY A 22 24.51 -25.33 2.95
C GLY A 22 23.63 -24.77 1.83
N ALA A 23 22.42 -25.32 1.72
CA ALA A 23 21.35 -24.57 1.11
C ALA A 23 21.30 -23.26 1.91
N LYS A 24 21.65 -22.13 1.30
CA LYS A 24 21.45 -20.84 1.92
C LYS A 24 19.99 -20.81 2.35
N ALA A 25 19.76 -20.76 3.65
CA ALA A 25 18.40 -20.64 4.18
C ALA A 25 17.76 -19.46 3.47
N GLY A 26 16.70 -19.71 2.73
CA GLY A 26 15.91 -18.66 2.12
C GLY A 26 15.37 -17.76 3.24
N GLY A 27 15.42 -16.46 3.05
CA GLY A 27 14.84 -15.50 3.98
C GLY A 27 13.39 -15.18 3.57
N THR A 28 12.63 -14.71 4.54
CA THR A 28 11.29 -14.14 4.27
C THR A 28 11.33 -12.64 4.47
N VAL A 29 10.60 -11.93 3.63
CA VAL A 29 10.25 -10.52 3.83
C VAL A 29 8.75 -10.47 4.05
N SER A 30 8.32 -9.99 5.21
CA SER A 30 6.91 -9.84 5.56
C SER A 30 6.52 -8.36 5.56
N THR A 31 5.48 -8.02 4.77
CA THR A 31 4.92 -6.67 4.72
C THR A 31 3.43 -6.70 5.04
N ASP A 32 2.95 -5.64 5.69
CA ASP A 32 1.55 -5.51 6.09
C ASP A 32 1.10 -4.06 5.92
N GLY A 33 -0.11 -3.82 5.45
CA GLY A 33 -0.69 -2.48 5.48
C GLY A 33 -1.47 -2.05 4.25
N SER A 34 -1.13 -0.89 3.72
CA SER A 34 -1.90 -0.14 2.74
C SER A 34 -2.33 -0.95 1.50
N THR A 35 -3.64 -1.08 1.29
CA THR A 35 -4.22 -1.70 0.09
C THR A 35 -4.02 -0.85 -1.18
N SER A 36 -3.70 0.43 -1.05
CA SER A 36 -3.36 1.30 -2.18
C SER A 36 -1.99 1.00 -2.77
N MET A 37 -1.08 0.43 -1.97
CA MET A 37 0.27 0.08 -2.39
C MET A 37 0.35 -1.31 -3.05
N GLU A 38 -0.74 -2.06 -3.11
CA GLU A 38 -0.77 -3.46 -3.55
C GLU A 38 -0.01 -3.69 -4.86
N LYS A 39 -0.31 -2.90 -5.90
CA LYS A 39 0.31 -3.06 -7.21
C LYS A 39 1.81 -2.79 -7.18
N VAL A 40 2.23 -1.74 -6.49
CA VAL A 40 3.63 -1.34 -6.35
C VAL A 40 4.41 -2.37 -5.55
N ILE A 41 3.88 -2.76 -4.37
CA ILE A 41 4.61 -3.64 -3.46
C ILE A 41 4.72 -5.07 -4.00
N ASN A 42 3.68 -5.58 -4.68
CA ASN A 42 3.73 -6.88 -5.34
C ASN A 42 4.75 -6.88 -6.48
N ALA A 43 4.78 -5.85 -7.32
CA ALA A 43 5.78 -5.74 -8.41
C ALA A 43 7.22 -5.71 -7.87
N LEU A 44 7.46 -4.96 -6.78
CA LEU A 44 8.76 -4.93 -6.11
C LEU A 44 9.11 -6.29 -5.49
N GLY A 45 8.15 -6.95 -4.83
CA GLY A 45 8.32 -8.27 -4.23
C GLY A 45 8.65 -9.34 -5.27
N GLU A 46 7.89 -9.42 -6.37
CA GLU A 46 8.11 -10.35 -7.47
C GLU A 46 9.50 -10.15 -8.10
N LYS A 47 9.90 -8.90 -8.35
CA LYS A 47 11.22 -8.60 -8.88
C LYS A 47 12.33 -9.00 -7.91
N PHE A 48 12.14 -8.73 -6.62
CA PHE A 48 13.10 -9.10 -5.59
C PHE A 48 13.26 -10.63 -5.45
N GLU A 49 12.17 -11.39 -5.49
CA GLU A 49 12.20 -12.86 -5.49
C GLU A 49 12.89 -13.42 -6.74
N ALA A 50 12.64 -12.83 -7.90
CA ALA A 50 13.29 -13.25 -9.15
C ALA A 50 14.82 -13.09 -9.10
N ASP A 51 15.30 -12.01 -8.45
CA ASP A 51 16.72 -11.71 -8.33
C ASP A 51 17.39 -12.43 -7.15
N ASN A 52 16.62 -12.88 -6.17
CA ASN A 52 17.12 -13.49 -4.93
C ASN A 52 16.54 -14.89 -4.72
N LYS A 53 17.24 -15.92 -5.24
CA LYS A 53 16.80 -17.32 -5.11
C LYS A 53 16.61 -17.71 -3.64
N ASN A 54 15.55 -18.44 -3.33
CA ASN A 54 15.15 -18.92 -2.00
C ASN A 54 14.70 -17.81 -1.04
N VAL A 55 14.35 -16.64 -1.52
CA VAL A 55 13.63 -15.61 -0.76
C VAL A 55 12.13 -15.76 -1.01
N THR A 56 11.32 -15.54 0.01
CA THR A 56 9.85 -15.43 -0.09
C THR A 56 9.45 -14.03 0.35
N PHE A 57 8.69 -13.35 -0.50
CA PHE A 57 8.05 -12.08 -0.19
C PHE A 57 6.57 -12.32 0.15
N SER A 58 6.08 -11.69 1.21
CA SER A 58 4.67 -11.75 1.58
C SER A 58 4.12 -10.37 1.86
N TYR A 59 2.92 -10.11 1.35
CA TYR A 59 2.16 -8.90 1.56
C TYR A 59 0.78 -9.22 2.12
N ASN A 60 0.40 -8.53 3.20
CA ASN A 60 -0.92 -8.64 3.83
C ASN A 60 -1.67 -7.30 3.72
N PRO A 61 -2.73 -7.20 2.89
CA PRO A 61 -3.44 -5.94 2.62
C PRO A 61 -4.46 -5.59 3.70
N THR A 62 -4.03 -5.00 4.82
CA THR A 62 -4.87 -4.73 6.00
C THR A 62 -5.25 -3.26 6.20
N GLY A 63 -4.68 -2.34 5.40
CA GLY A 63 -4.82 -0.89 5.58
C GLY A 63 -3.64 -0.27 6.35
N SER A 64 -3.39 1.03 6.12
CA SER A 64 -2.19 1.72 6.62
C SER A 64 -2.07 1.68 8.15
N GLY A 65 -3.15 1.96 8.87
CA GLY A 65 -3.12 1.92 10.35
C GLY A 65 -2.79 0.55 10.91
N SER A 66 -3.33 -0.52 10.30
CA SER A 66 -3.04 -1.90 10.69
C SER A 66 -1.58 -2.27 10.43
N GLY A 67 -1.02 -1.87 9.27
CA GLY A 67 0.38 -2.10 8.92
C GLY A 67 1.35 -1.37 9.85
N ILE A 68 1.04 -0.11 10.18
CA ILE A 68 1.80 0.68 11.16
C ILE A 68 1.80 0.00 12.53
N SER A 69 0.64 -0.47 12.99
CA SER A 69 0.53 -1.24 14.24
C SER A 69 1.28 -2.57 14.18
N ALA A 70 1.22 -3.26 13.03
CA ALA A 70 1.92 -4.54 12.85
C ALA A 70 3.43 -4.40 13.01
N VAL A 71 4.04 -3.36 12.44
CA VAL A 71 5.47 -3.04 12.66
C VAL A 71 5.74 -2.66 14.10
N SER A 72 4.92 -1.79 14.69
CA SER A 72 5.10 -1.36 16.09
C SER A 72 5.15 -2.56 17.05
N GLU A 73 4.34 -3.57 16.79
CA GLU A 73 4.21 -4.81 17.58
C GLU A 73 5.19 -5.93 17.14
N GLY A 74 5.96 -5.71 16.09
CA GLY A 74 6.90 -6.72 15.56
C GLY A 74 6.23 -7.92 14.87
N ARG A 75 5.01 -7.72 14.32
CA ARG A 75 4.26 -8.77 13.59
C ARG A 75 4.63 -8.87 12.11
N CYS A 76 5.29 -7.85 11.55
CA CYS A 76 5.86 -7.87 10.22
C CYS A 76 7.20 -7.13 10.22
N ASP A 77 7.99 -7.32 9.15
CA ASP A 77 9.28 -6.65 9.00
C ASP A 77 9.11 -5.17 8.61
N ILE A 78 8.20 -4.90 7.66
CA ILE A 78 8.00 -3.56 7.08
C ILE A 78 6.50 -3.28 6.99
N GLY A 79 6.07 -2.15 7.56
CA GLY A 79 4.72 -1.63 7.41
C GLY A 79 4.58 -0.83 6.11
N LEU A 80 3.38 -0.81 5.56
CA LEU A 80 3.04 -0.08 4.35
C LEU A 80 2.03 1.00 4.68
N SER A 81 2.39 2.25 4.48
CA SER A 81 1.50 3.38 4.70
C SER A 81 1.31 4.21 3.44
N SER A 82 0.08 4.57 3.16
CA SER A 82 -0.27 5.49 2.07
C SER A 82 -0.65 6.88 2.60
N ARG A 83 0.02 7.27 3.66
CA ARG A 83 0.10 8.62 4.25
C ARG A 83 1.38 8.75 5.06
N ALA A 84 1.81 9.96 5.32
CA ALA A 84 2.87 10.21 6.30
C ALA A 84 2.47 9.69 7.69
N LEU A 85 3.45 9.34 8.50
CA LEU A 85 3.24 8.98 9.90
C LEU A 85 2.70 10.18 10.68
N LYS A 86 1.80 9.92 11.62
CA LYS A 86 1.32 10.90 12.60
C LYS A 86 2.40 11.14 13.67
N ASP A 87 2.37 12.30 14.30
CA ASP A 87 3.35 12.66 15.35
C ASP A 87 3.40 11.62 16.48
N GLU A 88 2.27 11.07 16.88
CA GLU A 88 2.16 10.02 17.89
C GLU A 88 2.83 8.70 17.46
N GLU A 89 2.79 8.37 16.16
CA GLU A 89 3.44 7.18 15.61
C GLU A 89 4.96 7.37 15.56
N VAL A 90 5.42 8.57 15.20
CA VAL A 90 6.84 8.94 15.25
C VAL A 90 7.35 8.92 16.70
N GLN A 91 6.58 9.44 17.68
CA GLN A 91 6.93 9.40 19.10
C GLN A 91 7.03 7.97 19.65
N GLN A 92 6.37 7.00 19.05
CA GLN A 92 6.49 5.57 19.37
C GLN A 92 7.74 4.92 18.74
N GLY A 93 8.59 5.70 18.07
CA GLY A 93 9.82 5.24 17.41
C GLY A 93 9.58 4.63 16.04
N LEU A 94 8.47 4.93 15.37
CA LEU A 94 8.28 4.50 14.00
C LEU A 94 8.92 5.49 13.03
N VAL A 95 9.48 4.95 11.96
CA VAL A 95 10.19 5.71 10.91
C VAL A 95 9.54 5.40 9.56
N GLY A 96 9.01 6.44 8.92
CA GLY A 96 8.51 6.37 7.55
C GLY A 96 9.62 6.74 6.55
N THR A 97 9.82 5.91 5.54
CA THR A 97 10.71 6.20 4.43
C THR A 97 9.88 6.27 3.16
N VAL A 98 9.89 7.42 2.50
CA VAL A 98 9.12 7.63 1.27
C VAL A 98 9.66 6.73 0.16
N LEU A 99 8.80 5.83 -0.31
CA LEU A 99 9.06 4.93 -1.44
C LEU A 99 8.68 5.60 -2.77
N ALA A 100 7.51 6.22 -2.78
CA ALA A 100 6.91 6.81 -3.97
C ALA A 100 5.88 7.87 -3.59
N TYR A 101 5.42 8.63 -4.60
CA TYR A 101 4.24 9.49 -4.51
C TYR A 101 3.11 8.92 -5.38
N ASP A 102 1.88 9.03 -4.90
CA ASP A 102 0.68 8.53 -5.55
C ASP A 102 -0.43 9.58 -5.54
N GLY A 103 -1.13 9.73 -6.65
CA GLY A 103 -2.35 10.54 -6.72
C GLY A 103 -3.52 9.82 -6.04
N ILE A 104 -4.33 10.55 -5.29
CA ILE A 104 -5.65 10.08 -4.88
C ILE A 104 -6.63 10.53 -5.96
N ALA A 105 -6.96 9.65 -6.88
CA ALA A 105 -7.91 9.92 -7.95
C ALA A 105 -9.34 9.97 -7.37
N ILE A 106 -10.07 11.04 -7.70
CA ILE A 106 -11.52 11.09 -7.50
C ILE A 106 -12.14 10.33 -8.65
N ILE A 107 -12.94 9.32 -8.34
CA ILE A 107 -13.48 8.39 -9.34
C ILE A 107 -15.01 8.36 -9.33
N VAL A 108 -15.58 8.26 -10.53
CA VAL A 108 -17.01 8.08 -10.73
C VAL A 108 -17.26 6.92 -11.69
N ASN A 109 -18.51 6.49 -11.79
CA ASN A 109 -18.92 5.54 -12.82
C ASN A 109 -18.71 6.14 -14.22
N PRO A 110 -18.29 5.36 -15.24
CA PRO A 110 -18.11 5.87 -16.61
C PRO A 110 -19.35 6.51 -17.23
N GLU A 111 -20.56 6.15 -16.77
CA GLU A 111 -21.82 6.74 -17.24
C GLU A 111 -22.11 8.13 -16.64
N ASN A 112 -21.38 8.54 -15.59
CA ASN A 112 -21.52 9.87 -15.02
C ASN A 112 -21.00 10.94 -16.00
N PRO A 113 -21.79 11.97 -16.38
CA PRO A 113 -21.37 12.96 -17.38
C PRO A 113 -20.36 14.00 -16.84
N VAL A 114 -20.11 14.07 -15.52
CA VAL A 114 -19.16 15.03 -14.93
C VAL A 114 -17.73 14.61 -15.26
N ASP A 115 -16.92 15.53 -15.80
CA ASP A 115 -15.52 15.27 -16.17
C ASP A 115 -14.50 15.84 -15.17
N GLY A 116 -14.90 16.79 -14.35
CA GLY A 116 -14.04 17.40 -13.33
C GLY A 116 -14.84 18.10 -12.24
N LEU A 117 -14.18 18.29 -11.11
CA LEU A 117 -14.69 19.01 -9.94
C LEU A 117 -13.57 19.89 -9.37
N THR A 118 -13.94 20.98 -8.74
CA THR A 118 -12.99 21.70 -7.88
C THR A 118 -12.80 20.98 -6.55
N LEU A 119 -11.69 21.22 -5.88
CA LEU A 119 -11.42 20.67 -4.56
C LEU A 119 -12.50 21.09 -3.54
N ASP A 120 -13.04 22.32 -3.66
CA ASP A 120 -14.15 22.82 -2.85
C ASP A 120 -15.45 22.02 -3.10
N GLU A 121 -15.80 21.78 -4.37
CA GLU A 121 -16.98 20.98 -4.71
C GLU A 121 -16.86 19.54 -4.15
N ILE A 122 -15.68 18.93 -4.26
CA ILE A 122 -15.41 17.60 -3.68
C ILE A 122 -15.65 17.65 -2.17
N ALA A 123 -15.09 18.63 -1.47
CA ALA A 123 -15.27 18.79 -0.02
C ALA A 123 -16.77 18.96 0.34
N ARG A 124 -17.50 19.77 -0.39
CA ARG A 124 -18.93 20.04 -0.17
C ARG A 124 -19.81 18.83 -0.51
N ILE A 125 -19.44 18.03 -1.50
CA ILE A 125 -20.12 16.77 -1.79
C ILE A 125 -19.92 15.81 -0.61
N TYR A 126 -18.69 15.62 -0.15
CA TYR A 126 -18.42 14.65 0.91
C TYR A 126 -18.94 15.09 2.30
N THR A 127 -19.08 16.39 2.54
CA THR A 127 -19.72 16.92 3.76
C THR A 127 -21.26 16.99 3.69
N GLY A 128 -21.86 16.63 2.55
CA GLY A 128 -23.30 16.61 2.38
C GLY A 128 -23.93 18.00 2.12
N GLU A 129 -23.15 19.01 1.79
CA GLU A 129 -23.65 20.32 1.36
C GLU A 129 -24.16 20.28 -0.09
N ILE A 130 -23.52 19.48 -0.95
CA ILE A 130 -23.96 19.16 -2.31
C ILE A 130 -24.39 17.70 -2.32
N THR A 131 -25.68 17.46 -2.54
CA THR A 131 -26.26 16.11 -2.49
C THR A 131 -26.83 15.63 -3.83
N ASN A 132 -26.75 16.46 -4.85
CA ASN A 132 -27.28 16.15 -6.17
C ASN A 132 -26.26 16.51 -7.26
N TRP A 133 -26.03 15.59 -8.19
CA TRP A 133 -25.08 15.76 -9.28
C TRP A 133 -25.39 16.97 -10.19
N LYS A 134 -26.67 17.37 -10.32
CA LYS A 134 -27.04 18.57 -11.13
C LYS A 134 -26.38 19.84 -10.62
N ASP A 135 -26.09 19.95 -9.34
CA ASP A 135 -25.50 21.14 -8.72
C ASP A 135 -24.03 21.33 -9.13
N VAL A 136 -23.43 20.30 -9.75
CA VAL A 136 -22.06 20.29 -10.31
C VAL A 136 -22.04 19.89 -11.79
N GLY A 137 -23.12 20.12 -12.52
CA GLY A 137 -23.20 19.90 -13.97
C GLY A 137 -23.51 18.47 -14.41
N GLY A 138 -23.87 17.60 -13.48
CA GLY A 138 -24.29 16.22 -13.76
C GLY A 138 -25.78 16.04 -13.95
N ALA A 139 -26.23 14.77 -13.89
CA ALA A 139 -27.65 14.41 -13.98
C ALA A 139 -28.44 14.84 -12.71
N ASP A 140 -29.76 14.98 -12.82
CA ASP A 140 -30.63 15.19 -11.65
C ASP A 140 -30.77 13.86 -10.88
N ALA A 141 -29.76 13.56 -10.06
CA ALA A 141 -29.64 12.34 -9.26
C ALA A 141 -28.85 12.60 -7.99
N GLU A 142 -29.23 11.91 -6.90
CA GLU A 142 -28.52 11.99 -5.62
C GLU A 142 -27.10 11.44 -5.72
N THR A 143 -26.12 12.11 -5.10
CA THR A 143 -24.75 11.64 -4.99
C THR A 143 -24.63 10.48 -3.99
N VAL A 144 -23.91 9.41 -4.35
CA VAL A 144 -23.67 8.25 -3.46
C VAL A 144 -22.20 8.21 -3.08
N LEU A 145 -21.91 8.53 -1.82
CA LEU A 145 -20.55 8.71 -1.32
C LEU A 145 -19.94 7.39 -0.89
N ILE A 146 -18.94 6.93 -1.61
CA ILE A 146 -18.18 5.72 -1.29
C ILE A 146 -16.84 6.14 -0.70
N GLY A 147 -16.54 5.66 0.49
CA GLY A 147 -15.30 5.94 1.18
C GLY A 147 -14.61 4.70 1.71
N ARG A 148 -13.59 4.95 2.52
CA ARG A 148 -12.79 3.93 3.17
C ARG A 148 -13.06 3.91 4.68
N GLU A 149 -12.77 2.79 5.28
CA GLU A 149 -12.81 2.57 6.74
C GLU A 149 -11.85 3.49 7.50
N ALA A 150 -12.10 3.66 8.78
CA ALA A 150 -11.15 4.31 9.69
C ALA A 150 -9.80 3.55 9.70
N GLY A 151 -8.69 4.29 9.70
CA GLY A 151 -7.34 3.72 9.61
C GLY A 151 -6.84 3.50 8.17
N SER A 152 -7.66 3.78 7.14
CA SER A 152 -7.21 3.85 5.77
C SER A 152 -6.34 5.08 5.54
N GLY A 153 -5.08 4.88 5.12
CA GLY A 153 -4.21 6.00 4.75
C GLY A 153 -4.73 6.80 3.55
N THR A 154 -5.54 6.18 2.67
CA THR A 154 -6.20 6.91 1.57
C THR A 154 -7.29 7.84 2.09
N ARG A 155 -8.09 7.39 3.07
CA ARG A 155 -9.07 8.23 3.74
C ARG A 155 -8.39 9.38 4.47
N ASP A 156 -7.38 9.08 5.30
CA ASP A 156 -6.64 10.09 6.05
C ASP A 156 -6.03 11.16 5.09
N GLY A 157 -5.42 10.73 3.98
CA GLY A 157 -4.87 11.63 2.97
C GLY A 157 -5.94 12.47 2.27
N PHE A 158 -7.03 11.83 1.83
CA PHE A 158 -8.16 12.49 1.18
C PHE A 158 -8.79 13.55 2.11
N GLU A 159 -9.18 13.17 3.32
CA GLU A 159 -9.81 14.06 4.28
C GLU A 159 -8.91 15.22 4.73
N SER A 160 -7.60 14.97 4.83
CA SER A 160 -6.61 16.01 5.12
C SER A 160 -6.50 17.04 4.00
N ILE A 161 -6.41 16.58 2.74
CA ILE A 161 -6.24 17.46 1.58
C ILE A 161 -7.51 18.26 1.30
N THR A 162 -8.69 17.63 1.43
CA THR A 162 -9.99 18.30 1.23
C THR A 162 -10.43 19.14 2.44
N GLY A 163 -9.74 19.03 3.59
CA GLY A 163 -10.13 19.72 4.82
C GLY A 163 -11.43 19.22 5.44
N THR A 164 -11.83 17.98 5.10
CA THR A 164 -13.11 17.39 5.54
C THR A 164 -13.02 16.53 6.78
N GLY A 165 -11.84 16.41 7.40
CA GLY A 165 -11.56 15.48 8.50
C GLY A 165 -12.75 15.22 9.43
N ASP A 166 -13.13 13.97 9.59
CA ASP A 166 -14.26 13.46 10.39
C ASP A 166 -15.67 14.03 10.05
N LYS A 167 -15.81 14.76 8.92
CA LYS A 167 -17.09 15.37 8.50
C LYS A 167 -17.72 14.67 7.30
N CYS A 168 -17.01 13.74 6.67
CA CYS A 168 -17.51 13.04 5.50
C CYS A 168 -18.74 12.18 5.84
N GLN A 169 -19.78 12.28 5.00
CA GLN A 169 -21.04 11.55 5.15
C GLN A 169 -21.07 10.32 4.23
N TYR A 170 -20.18 9.37 4.46
CA TYR A 170 -20.11 8.18 3.63
C TYR A 170 -21.39 7.35 3.67
N ARG A 171 -21.90 6.97 2.50
CA ARG A 171 -22.98 5.99 2.36
C ARG A 171 -22.48 4.57 2.60
N GLN A 172 -21.22 4.30 2.18
CA GLN A 172 -20.51 3.05 2.42
C GLN A 172 -19.06 3.34 2.79
N GLU A 173 -18.56 2.62 3.78
CA GLU A 173 -17.16 2.56 4.13
C GLU A 173 -16.61 1.17 3.82
N LEU A 174 -15.60 1.09 2.96
CA LEU A 174 -15.07 -0.17 2.42
C LEU A 174 -13.62 -0.39 2.87
N THR A 175 -13.23 -1.66 2.97
CA THR A 175 -11.97 -2.05 3.61
C THR A 175 -10.78 -2.12 2.65
N SER A 176 -11.01 -1.99 1.33
CA SER A 176 -9.92 -1.99 0.37
C SER A 176 -10.11 -0.96 -0.76
N THR A 177 -9.02 -0.58 -1.40
CA THR A 177 -9.02 0.26 -2.61
C THR A 177 -9.81 -0.42 -3.74
N GLY A 178 -9.65 -1.74 -3.90
CA GLY A 178 -10.35 -2.51 -4.92
C GLY A 178 -11.86 -2.54 -4.73
N ASP A 179 -12.33 -2.60 -3.48
CA ASP A 179 -13.77 -2.59 -3.16
C ASP A 179 -14.40 -1.23 -3.50
N VAL A 180 -13.69 -0.11 -3.23
CA VAL A 180 -14.16 1.23 -3.63
C VAL A 180 -14.32 1.31 -5.15
N ILE A 181 -13.32 0.88 -5.92
CA ILE A 181 -13.38 0.87 -7.38
C ILE A 181 -14.55 0.02 -7.85
N THR A 182 -14.76 -1.15 -7.26
CA THR A 182 -15.87 -2.04 -7.60
C THR A 182 -17.22 -1.39 -7.30
N ALA A 183 -17.40 -0.80 -6.12
CA ALA A 183 -18.66 -0.16 -5.74
C ALA A 183 -19.01 1.02 -6.65
N VAL A 184 -18.01 1.85 -7.00
CA VAL A 184 -18.19 2.98 -7.93
C VAL A 184 -18.54 2.49 -9.33
N SER A 185 -17.87 1.43 -9.82
CA SER A 185 -18.15 0.88 -11.17
C SER A 185 -19.56 0.31 -11.32
N GLN A 186 -20.20 -0.05 -10.23
CA GLN A 186 -21.54 -0.66 -10.22
C GLN A 186 -22.69 0.34 -9.98
N ASN A 187 -22.38 1.59 -9.67
CA ASN A 187 -23.39 2.61 -9.36
C ASN A 187 -23.15 3.89 -10.14
N PRO A 188 -24.02 4.25 -11.13
CA PRO A 188 -23.89 5.47 -11.94
C PRO A 188 -23.86 6.77 -11.13
N ASN A 189 -24.41 6.77 -9.91
CA ASN A 189 -24.49 7.94 -9.05
C ASN A 189 -23.36 7.99 -8.00
N ALA A 190 -22.45 7.00 -7.99
CA ALA A 190 -21.40 6.94 -7.00
C ALA A 190 -20.24 7.89 -7.33
N ILE A 191 -19.67 8.44 -6.26
CA ILE A 191 -18.36 9.07 -6.23
C ILE A 191 -17.53 8.37 -5.16
N GLY A 192 -16.26 8.13 -5.48
CA GLY A 192 -15.28 7.52 -4.57
C GLY A 192 -13.90 8.13 -4.77
N TYR A 193 -12.95 7.65 -4.00
CA TYR A 193 -11.54 7.98 -4.17
C TYR A 193 -10.66 6.74 -4.05
N ALA A 194 -9.62 6.68 -4.85
CA ALA A 194 -8.72 5.53 -4.92
C ALA A 194 -7.29 5.96 -5.27
N SER A 195 -6.32 5.11 -4.98
CA SER A 195 -4.96 5.27 -5.51
C SER A 195 -4.99 5.32 -7.03
N LEU A 196 -4.33 6.30 -7.63
CA LEU A 196 -4.21 6.43 -9.08
C LEU A 196 -3.57 5.18 -9.70
N ALA A 197 -2.57 4.60 -9.02
CA ALA A 197 -1.92 3.36 -9.45
C ALA A 197 -2.89 2.16 -9.54
N ALA A 198 -4.01 2.19 -8.80
CA ALA A 198 -5.03 1.12 -8.80
C ALA A 198 -6.19 1.38 -9.76
N VAL A 199 -6.34 2.58 -10.32
CA VAL A 199 -7.45 2.93 -11.23
C VAL A 199 -7.42 2.05 -12.47
N LYS A 200 -8.62 1.62 -12.91
CA LYS A 200 -8.85 0.78 -14.09
C LYS A 200 -9.93 1.44 -14.96
N ASP A 201 -10.04 0.99 -16.19
CA ASP A 201 -11.05 1.47 -17.17
C ASP A 201 -12.52 1.23 -16.74
N THR A 202 -12.73 0.51 -15.64
CA THR A 202 -14.06 0.28 -15.05
C THR A 202 -14.63 1.49 -14.32
N VAL A 203 -13.82 2.50 -14.06
CA VAL A 203 -14.22 3.79 -13.44
C VAL A 203 -13.58 4.95 -14.19
N LYS A 204 -14.20 6.13 -14.12
CA LYS A 204 -13.70 7.35 -14.71
C LYS A 204 -13.05 8.23 -13.63
N PRO A 205 -11.74 8.52 -13.71
CA PRO A 205 -11.11 9.52 -12.86
C PRO A 205 -11.52 10.93 -13.31
N LEU A 206 -11.84 11.81 -12.37
CA LEU A 206 -12.18 13.20 -12.60
C LEU A 206 -10.94 14.10 -12.57
N GLU A 207 -10.97 15.17 -13.36
CA GLU A 207 -10.07 16.30 -13.15
C GLU A 207 -10.37 16.97 -11.80
N VAL A 208 -9.34 17.43 -11.12
CA VAL A 208 -9.45 18.26 -9.91
C VAL A 208 -8.85 19.62 -10.20
N ASP A 209 -9.63 20.68 -10.03
CA ASP A 209 -9.25 22.06 -10.38
C ASP A 209 -8.75 22.19 -11.85
N GLY A 210 -9.30 21.39 -12.75
CA GLY A 210 -8.93 21.35 -14.17
C GLY A 210 -7.63 20.59 -14.48
N VAL A 211 -7.09 19.83 -13.50
CA VAL A 211 -5.91 19.00 -13.68
C VAL A 211 -6.29 17.52 -13.66
N ALA A 212 -6.00 16.81 -14.75
CA ALA A 212 -6.23 15.35 -14.82
C ALA A 212 -5.24 14.60 -13.93
N PRO A 213 -5.69 13.57 -13.15
CA PRO A 213 -4.80 12.72 -12.40
C PRO A 213 -3.97 11.83 -13.34
N SER A 214 -2.67 11.99 -13.30
CA SER A 214 -1.72 11.19 -14.07
C SER A 214 -0.37 11.11 -13.35
N GLU A 215 0.47 10.14 -13.71
CA GLU A 215 1.84 10.07 -13.19
C GLU A 215 2.60 11.39 -13.45
N ALA A 216 2.42 11.98 -14.63
CA ALA A 216 3.08 13.24 -14.99
C ALA A 216 2.67 14.40 -14.08
N THR A 217 1.34 14.55 -13.84
CA THR A 217 0.81 15.65 -13.01
C THR A 217 1.02 15.44 -11.51
N VAL A 218 1.16 14.20 -11.05
CA VAL A 218 1.65 13.87 -9.70
C VAL A 218 3.13 14.21 -9.58
N LYS A 219 3.94 13.86 -10.58
CA LYS A 219 5.39 14.09 -10.59
C LYS A 219 5.77 15.58 -10.60
N ASP A 220 5.09 16.38 -11.37
CA ASP A 220 5.35 17.82 -11.45
C ASP A 220 4.65 18.65 -10.37
N GLY A 221 3.80 18.00 -9.54
CA GLY A 221 3.07 18.60 -8.43
C GLY A 221 1.84 19.40 -8.84
N SER A 222 1.44 19.39 -10.11
CA SER A 222 0.23 20.12 -10.58
C SER A 222 -1.07 19.45 -10.11
N TYR A 223 -1.09 18.11 -9.93
CA TYR A 223 -2.23 17.43 -9.32
C TYR A 223 -2.12 17.51 -7.79
N SER A 224 -3.02 18.31 -7.19
CA SER A 224 -2.95 18.66 -5.76
C SER A 224 -3.31 17.52 -4.79
N VAL A 225 -4.12 16.53 -5.26
CA VAL A 225 -4.60 15.44 -4.41
C VAL A 225 -3.61 14.26 -4.46
N GLN A 226 -2.46 14.43 -3.83
CA GLN A 226 -1.37 13.44 -3.82
C GLN A 226 -0.79 13.23 -2.42
N ARG A 227 -0.12 12.10 -2.23
CA ARG A 227 0.39 11.67 -0.93
C ARG A 227 1.60 10.76 -1.07
N PRO A 228 2.42 10.57 -0.01
CA PRO A 228 3.47 9.57 -0.02
C PRO A 228 2.93 8.14 0.10
N PHE A 229 3.69 7.20 -0.45
CA PHE A 229 3.73 5.80 -0.07
C PHE A 229 4.97 5.56 0.76
N ASP A 230 4.79 5.20 2.02
CA ASP A 230 5.89 5.01 2.96
C ASP A 230 6.12 3.54 3.30
N LEU A 231 7.38 3.15 3.33
CA LEU A 231 7.84 1.95 4.05
C LEU A 231 8.08 2.35 5.50
N VAL A 232 7.39 1.68 6.42
CA VAL A 232 7.46 1.96 7.85
C VAL A 232 8.31 0.90 8.53
N THR A 233 9.27 1.36 9.33
CA THR A 233 10.14 0.52 10.18
C THR A 233 10.13 1.04 11.61
N LYS A 234 10.73 0.31 12.54
CA LYS A 234 10.85 0.72 13.94
C LYS A 234 12.29 1.05 14.28
N ASP A 235 12.54 2.26 14.79
CA ASP A 235 13.86 2.70 15.22
C ASP A 235 14.45 1.77 16.29
N GLY A 236 15.75 1.52 16.19
CA GLY A 236 16.47 0.60 17.10
C GLY A 236 16.14 -0.89 16.90
N VAL A 237 15.21 -1.26 16.02
CA VAL A 237 14.90 -2.66 15.68
C VAL A 237 15.58 -3.02 14.36
N LYS A 238 16.53 -3.97 14.43
CA LYS A 238 17.22 -4.44 13.22
C LYS A 238 16.33 -5.35 12.40
N LEU A 239 16.14 -5.02 11.13
CA LEU A 239 15.52 -5.92 10.16
C LEU A 239 16.34 -7.19 9.98
N SER A 240 15.71 -8.29 9.58
CA SER A 240 16.45 -9.46 9.10
C SER A 240 17.33 -9.09 7.91
N ASP A 241 18.41 -9.82 7.68
CA ASP A 241 19.31 -9.52 6.53
C ASP A 241 18.57 -9.55 5.19
N THR A 242 17.53 -10.35 5.06
CA THR A 242 16.69 -10.43 3.85
C THR A 242 15.74 -9.24 3.75
N ALA A 243 15.07 -8.86 4.83
CA ALA A 243 14.18 -7.70 4.86
C ALA A 243 14.97 -6.39 4.65
N GLN A 244 16.19 -6.28 5.20
CA GLN A 244 17.07 -5.14 4.96
C GLN A 244 17.44 -5.01 3.48
N LYS A 245 17.81 -6.12 2.83
CA LYS A 245 18.12 -6.11 1.39
C LYS A 245 16.92 -5.70 0.53
N PHE A 246 15.71 -6.14 0.90
CA PHE A 246 14.51 -5.70 0.22
C PHE A 246 14.27 -4.21 0.42
N PHE A 247 14.39 -3.73 1.66
CA PHE A 247 14.24 -2.31 1.98
C PHE A 247 15.24 -1.45 1.19
N ASP A 248 16.52 -1.84 1.18
CA ASP A 248 17.58 -1.14 0.45
C ASP A 248 17.32 -1.14 -1.07
N TYR A 249 16.85 -2.26 -1.62
CA TYR A 249 16.44 -2.36 -3.02
C TYR A 249 15.25 -1.44 -3.32
N ALA A 250 14.17 -1.56 -2.56
CA ALA A 250 12.94 -0.82 -2.77
C ALA A 250 13.14 0.71 -2.68
N THR A 251 14.03 1.16 -1.81
CA THR A 251 14.36 2.59 -1.61
C THR A 251 15.53 3.07 -2.46
N SER A 252 16.02 2.28 -3.40
CA SER A 252 17.08 2.66 -4.31
C SER A 252 16.55 3.06 -5.69
N SER A 253 17.38 3.76 -6.48
CA SER A 253 17.06 4.07 -7.89
C SER A 253 16.86 2.84 -8.77
N ALA A 254 17.35 1.66 -8.36
CA ALA A 254 17.14 0.40 -9.09
C ALA A 254 15.66 -0.04 -9.09
N ALA A 255 14.85 0.44 -8.15
CA ALA A 255 13.41 0.15 -8.07
C ALA A 255 12.55 1.14 -8.89
N ALA A 256 13.12 2.26 -9.36
CA ALA A 256 12.36 3.36 -9.96
C ALA A 256 11.51 2.92 -11.16
N ASP A 257 12.07 2.14 -12.08
CA ASP A 257 11.33 1.66 -13.25
C ASP A 257 10.18 0.72 -12.88
N VAL A 258 10.37 -0.12 -11.84
CA VAL A 258 9.32 -1.03 -11.34
C VAL A 258 8.19 -0.25 -10.69
N ILE A 259 8.51 0.78 -9.91
CA ILE A 259 7.54 1.66 -9.26
C ILE A 259 6.71 2.42 -10.31
N SER A 260 7.38 3.03 -11.31
CA SER A 260 6.71 3.75 -12.40
C SER A 260 5.85 2.82 -13.26
N ALA A 261 6.32 1.62 -13.60
CA ALA A 261 5.52 0.62 -14.32
C ALA A 261 4.28 0.16 -13.52
N ALA A 262 4.33 0.25 -12.20
CA ALA A 262 3.20 0.00 -11.32
C ALA A 262 2.26 1.21 -11.18
N GLY A 263 2.58 2.38 -11.76
CA GLY A 263 1.72 3.57 -11.83
C GLY A 263 1.89 4.55 -10.68
N ALA A 264 3.00 4.51 -9.95
CA ALA A 264 3.35 5.48 -8.92
C ALA A 264 4.63 6.25 -9.31
N VAL A 265 4.85 7.42 -8.74
CA VAL A 265 6.05 8.24 -8.99
C VAL A 265 7.12 7.86 -7.98
N SER A 266 8.23 7.28 -8.44
CA SER A 266 9.35 6.94 -7.55
C SER A 266 9.88 8.17 -6.83
N ALA A 267 10.23 8.01 -5.56
CA ALA A 267 10.88 9.05 -4.76
C ALA A 267 12.40 9.15 -5.01
N ASN A 268 12.99 8.21 -5.77
CA ASN A 268 14.44 8.08 -6.03
C ASN A 268 14.79 8.24 -7.49
#